data_f591f379cfadbc4b860a70ef0a2e3f75
#
_entry.id   f591f379cfadbc4b860a70ef0a2e3f75
#
_cell.length_a   1.000
_cell.length_b   1.000
_cell.length_c   1.000
_cell.angle_alpha   90.00
_cell.angle_beta   90.00
_cell.angle_gamma   90.00
#
_symmetry.space_group_name_H-M   'P 1'
#
loop_
_entity.id
_entity.type
_entity.pdbx_description
1 polymer ?
#
loop_
_entity_poly.entity_id
_entity_poly.type
_entity_poly.pdbx_seq_one_letter_code
_entity_poly.pdbx_strand_id
1 'polypeptide(L)'
;SPLHHDERGYFVENWRKMDLLQYGVPELFFQGKLQNNVSVSKKGTIRGMHCQGWAKLMTVASGTFRMCFIDLRLSSPSYKAVDVIDVVPGMAIFVPAGVSNGAQALTDKGILNYLVTGYYDPNAKHAGIMPLDKTLNLPWDLSGEVIISSKDQKSDSYLSIVKKIESTRKKIAVIGYTGVIGSKVFEQLHSFKQYEVDGFNRDNLSELLQQEYDCVICTAPSSEKFKTNIGLANPVEEIEILVDTIAKVKAMQFVLVSSQTALHSENRYGQVQNEVCQAVLQHHSNHSIYFMDTLYGENLKKGLIHDLLHQ
;
A
#
# COMPACT_ATOMS: atom_id res chain seq x y z
N SER A 1 6.54 7.54 30.30
CA SER A 1 6.26 8.37 31.51
C SER A 1 6.98 7.78 32.71
N PRO A 2 7.52 8.60 33.64
CA PRO A 2 8.16 8.12 34.86
C PRO A 2 7.16 7.46 35.82
N LEU A 3 7.63 6.46 36.57
CA LEU A 3 6.86 5.84 37.64
C LEU A 3 7.20 6.56 38.94
N HIS A 4 6.18 7.01 39.69
CA HIS A 4 6.32 7.64 40.99
C HIS A 4 5.98 6.63 42.07
N HIS A 5 7.00 6.13 42.76
CA HIS A 5 6.90 5.10 43.81
C HIS A 5 6.72 5.69 45.19
N ASP A 6 5.84 5.10 46.00
CA ASP A 6 5.71 5.32 47.43
C ASP A 6 5.32 4.01 48.16
N GLU A 7 5.02 4.05 49.43
CA GLU A 7 4.62 2.89 50.25
C GLU A 7 3.33 2.19 49.80
N ARG A 8 2.51 2.85 48.98
CA ARG A 8 1.26 2.32 48.42
C ARG A 8 1.47 1.61 47.08
N GLY A 9 2.65 1.75 46.42
CA GLY A 9 2.96 1.20 45.12
C GLY A 9 3.54 2.24 44.17
N TYR A 10 2.94 2.42 43.01
CA TYR A 10 3.36 3.47 42.06
C TYR A 10 2.17 4.18 41.41
N PHE A 11 2.39 5.42 41.03
CA PHE A 11 1.52 6.19 40.14
C PHE A 11 2.28 6.46 38.84
N VAL A 12 1.56 6.40 37.71
CA VAL A 12 2.09 6.70 36.37
C VAL A 12 1.03 7.40 35.51
N GLU A 13 1.42 8.45 34.83
CA GLU A 13 0.65 8.95 33.70
C GLU A 13 0.89 8.04 32.49
N ASN A 14 -0.11 7.29 32.07
CA ASN A 14 0.06 6.38 30.94
C ASN A 14 0.40 7.13 29.66
N TRP A 15 -0.25 8.28 29.40
CA TRP A 15 0.00 9.12 28.22
C TRP A 15 -0.75 10.45 28.33
N ARG A 16 -0.27 11.44 27.58
CA ARG A 16 -0.98 12.70 27.31
C ARG A 16 -1.22 12.82 25.81
N LYS A 17 -2.40 13.31 25.39
CA LYS A 17 -2.73 13.50 23.96
C LYS A 17 -1.66 14.32 23.24
N MET A 18 -1.22 15.43 23.84
CA MET A 18 -0.25 16.32 23.20
C MET A 18 1.11 15.68 22.98
N ASP A 19 1.59 14.86 23.92
CA ASP A 19 2.84 14.12 23.77
C ASP A 19 2.72 13.08 22.65
N LEU A 20 1.62 12.35 22.60
CA LEU A 20 1.37 11.36 21.55
C LEU A 20 1.31 11.99 20.13
N LEU A 21 0.71 13.17 20.00
CA LEU A 21 0.72 13.93 18.73
C LEU A 21 2.16 14.31 18.33
N GLN A 22 3.01 14.72 19.26
CA GLN A 22 4.43 15.01 18.99
C GLN A 22 5.20 13.77 18.52
N TYR A 23 4.84 12.58 19.01
CA TYR A 23 5.42 11.31 18.60
C TYR A 23 4.76 10.71 17.33
N GLY A 24 3.90 11.47 16.63
CA GLY A 24 3.34 11.10 15.35
C GLY A 24 2.07 10.24 15.41
N VAL A 25 1.42 10.10 16.57
CA VAL A 25 0.07 9.52 16.64
C VAL A 25 -0.90 10.48 15.95
N PRO A 26 -1.64 10.03 14.91
CA PRO A 26 -2.53 10.91 14.18
C PRO A 26 -3.63 11.49 15.07
N GLU A 27 -3.96 12.78 14.90
CA GLU A 27 -5.07 13.40 15.65
C GLU A 27 -6.41 12.69 15.44
N LEU A 28 -6.61 12.13 14.24
CA LEU A 28 -7.79 11.35 13.88
C LEU A 28 -8.01 10.15 14.82
N PHE A 29 -6.93 9.62 15.44
CA PHE A 29 -7.05 8.55 16.45
C PHE A 29 -7.95 8.94 17.63
N PHE A 30 -7.96 10.21 18.02
CA PHE A 30 -8.73 10.71 19.16
C PHE A 30 -10.14 11.17 18.78
N GLN A 31 -10.54 10.99 17.51
CA GLN A 31 -11.85 11.38 17.01
C GLN A 31 -12.73 10.15 16.76
N GLY A 32 -14.03 10.32 16.92
CA GLY A 32 -15.01 9.29 16.63
C GLY A 32 -15.15 8.21 17.71
N LYS A 33 -15.31 6.95 17.29
CA LYS A 33 -15.59 5.83 18.18
C LYS A 33 -14.33 5.39 18.91
N LEU A 34 -14.34 5.41 20.24
CA LEU A 34 -13.26 4.89 21.07
C LEU A 34 -13.81 3.86 22.05
N GLN A 35 -13.13 2.74 22.16
CA GLN A 35 -13.39 1.72 23.18
C GLN A 35 -12.12 1.48 23.99
N ASN A 36 -12.22 1.49 25.32
CA ASN A 36 -11.13 1.14 26.21
C ASN A 36 -11.33 -0.31 26.72
N ASN A 37 -10.28 -1.12 26.65
CA ASN A 37 -10.27 -2.49 27.10
C ASN A 37 -9.16 -2.71 28.12
N VAL A 38 -9.42 -3.54 29.11
CA VAL A 38 -8.45 -4.02 30.08
C VAL A 38 -8.40 -5.53 30.01
N SER A 39 -7.20 -6.10 29.94
CA SER A 39 -7.02 -7.55 30.05
C SER A 39 -6.05 -7.89 31.17
N VAL A 40 -6.41 -8.85 32.02
CA VAL A 40 -5.55 -9.44 33.03
C VAL A 40 -5.08 -10.79 32.53
N SER A 41 -3.79 -11.06 32.62
CA SER A 41 -3.17 -12.27 32.07
C SER A 41 -2.27 -12.94 33.11
N LYS A 42 -2.33 -14.28 33.19
CA LYS A 42 -1.33 -15.11 33.86
C LYS A 42 -0.03 -15.10 33.06
N LYS A 43 1.09 -15.33 33.69
CA LYS A 43 2.37 -15.54 33.02
C LYS A 43 2.23 -16.62 31.92
N GLY A 44 2.86 -16.43 30.78
CA GLY A 44 2.82 -17.35 29.63
C GLY A 44 1.57 -17.19 28.74
N THR A 45 0.58 -16.36 29.14
CA THR A 45 -0.60 -16.10 28.28
C THR A 45 -0.19 -15.30 27.05
N ILE A 46 -0.48 -15.84 25.85
CA ILE A 46 -0.35 -15.15 24.56
C ILE A 46 -1.74 -14.80 24.04
N ARG A 47 -1.95 -13.53 23.68
CA ARG A 47 -3.16 -12.99 23.03
C ARG A 47 -2.78 -12.43 21.67
N GLY A 48 -3.31 -12.93 20.61
CA GLY A 48 -2.96 -12.53 19.24
C GLY A 48 -2.66 -13.73 18.37
N MET A 49 -2.04 -13.55 17.19
CA MET A 49 -1.78 -12.25 16.52
C MET A 49 -3.06 -11.72 15.89
N HIS A 50 -3.51 -10.57 16.29
CA HIS A 50 -4.76 -9.99 15.80
C HIS A 50 -4.46 -8.89 14.76
N CYS A 51 -5.01 -9.00 13.57
CA CYS A 51 -5.01 -7.96 12.54
C CYS A 51 -6.41 -7.38 12.41
N GLN A 52 -6.54 -6.08 12.67
CA GLN A 52 -7.84 -5.41 12.74
C GLN A 52 -7.82 -4.10 11.97
N GLY A 53 -8.97 -3.71 11.44
CA GLY A 53 -9.15 -2.48 10.67
C GLY A 53 -9.18 -1.18 11.50
N TRP A 54 -8.79 -1.25 12.77
CA TRP A 54 -8.70 -0.09 13.66
C TRP A 54 -7.33 0.05 14.30
N ALA A 55 -6.97 1.29 14.65
CA ALA A 55 -5.76 1.59 15.37
C ALA A 55 -5.93 1.32 16.88
N LYS A 56 -4.81 1.09 17.55
CA LYS A 56 -4.76 0.85 19.00
C LYS A 56 -3.70 1.72 19.68
N LEU A 57 -3.98 2.13 20.90
CA LEU A 57 -3.00 2.65 21.83
C LEU A 57 -2.93 1.72 23.02
N MET A 58 -1.81 1.04 23.20
CA MET A 58 -1.62 -0.02 24.20
C MET A 58 -0.68 0.45 25.29
N THR A 59 -1.05 0.21 26.55
CA THR A 59 -0.23 0.52 27.72
C THR A 59 -0.25 -0.63 28.72
N VAL A 60 0.83 -0.83 29.45
CA VAL A 60 0.90 -1.82 30.52
C VAL A 60 0.64 -1.11 31.86
N ALA A 61 -0.38 -1.57 32.57
CA ALA A 61 -0.68 -1.06 33.90
C ALA A 61 0.01 -1.88 35.01
N SER A 62 0.40 -3.13 34.76
CA SER A 62 1.17 -3.97 35.69
C SER A 62 1.87 -5.10 34.93
N GLY A 63 3.05 -5.46 35.40
CA GLY A 63 3.84 -6.56 34.86
C GLY A 63 4.63 -6.18 33.59
N THR A 64 5.11 -7.19 32.88
CA THR A 64 5.87 -7.07 31.64
C THR A 64 5.21 -7.87 30.54
N PHE A 65 5.09 -7.30 29.36
CA PHE A 65 4.56 -7.98 28.18
C PHE A 65 5.57 -7.93 27.04
N ARG A 66 5.85 -9.09 26.43
CA ARG A 66 6.48 -9.14 25.11
C ARG A 66 5.41 -8.90 24.06
N MET A 67 5.58 -7.85 23.28
CA MET A 67 4.66 -7.53 22.18
C MET A 67 5.35 -7.76 20.85
N CYS A 68 4.66 -8.45 19.95
CA CYS A 68 5.11 -8.71 18.59
C CYS A 68 4.15 -8.00 17.62
N PHE A 69 4.73 -7.39 16.58
CA PHE A 69 4.00 -6.64 15.55
C PHE A 69 4.42 -7.13 14.17
N ILE A 70 3.46 -7.13 13.23
CA ILE A 70 3.71 -7.47 11.82
C ILE A 70 2.97 -6.44 10.98
N ASP A 71 3.67 -5.69 10.16
CA ASP A 71 3.03 -4.76 9.23
C ASP A 71 2.45 -5.51 8.03
N LEU A 72 1.13 -5.54 7.94
CA LEU A 72 0.39 -6.22 6.87
C LEU A 72 -0.23 -5.25 5.85
N ARG A 73 0.12 -3.98 5.91
CA ARG A 73 -0.37 -2.95 4.99
C ARG A 73 0.45 -2.95 3.71
N LEU A 74 -0.15 -3.32 2.58
CA LEU A 74 0.52 -3.34 1.27
C LEU A 74 1.16 -1.99 0.88
N SER A 75 0.52 -0.88 1.27
CA SER A 75 1.03 0.47 0.98
C SER A 75 2.15 0.93 1.91
N SER A 76 2.48 0.15 2.95
CA SER A 76 3.52 0.52 3.91
C SER A 76 4.93 0.19 3.38
N PRO A 77 5.92 1.08 3.57
CA PRO A 77 7.31 0.75 3.26
C PRO A 77 7.84 -0.40 4.13
N SER A 78 7.26 -0.61 5.32
CA SER A 78 7.59 -1.71 6.23
C SER A 78 6.70 -2.95 6.06
N TYR A 79 6.00 -3.11 4.92
CA TYR A 79 5.19 -4.29 4.65
C TYR A 79 5.96 -5.59 4.89
N LYS A 80 5.38 -6.51 5.69
CA LYS A 80 5.96 -7.77 6.19
C LYS A 80 7.08 -7.63 7.22
N ALA A 81 7.46 -6.42 7.62
CA ALA A 81 8.40 -6.26 8.72
C ALA A 81 7.79 -6.77 10.03
N VAL A 82 8.64 -7.40 10.83
CA VAL A 82 8.32 -7.88 12.18
C VAL A 82 9.10 -7.05 13.18
N ASP A 83 8.43 -6.59 14.22
CA ASP A 83 9.06 -5.88 15.34
C ASP A 83 8.63 -6.50 16.67
N VAL A 84 9.52 -6.45 17.64
CA VAL A 84 9.33 -7.06 18.97
C VAL A 84 9.85 -6.14 20.05
N ILE A 85 9.04 -5.90 21.07
CA ILE A 85 9.41 -5.06 22.21
C ILE A 85 8.86 -5.62 23.51
N ASP A 86 9.64 -5.59 24.58
CA ASP A 86 9.17 -5.84 25.93
C ASP A 86 8.65 -4.53 26.52
N VAL A 87 7.37 -4.50 26.88
CA VAL A 87 6.64 -3.32 27.34
C VAL A 87 6.35 -3.42 28.81
N VAL A 88 6.63 -2.37 29.54
CA VAL A 88 6.45 -2.22 31.00
C VAL A 88 5.60 -0.99 31.31
N PRO A 89 5.12 -0.81 32.56
CA PRO A 89 4.42 0.40 32.95
C PRO A 89 5.20 1.67 32.61
N GLY A 90 4.50 2.72 32.17
CA GLY A 90 5.09 3.98 31.71
C GLY A 90 5.41 4.03 30.20
N MET A 91 5.27 2.90 29.50
CA MET A 91 5.38 2.85 28.03
C MET A 91 4.00 2.84 27.38
N ALA A 92 3.88 3.53 26.25
CA ALA A 92 2.69 3.51 25.41
C ALA A 92 3.09 3.14 23.96
N ILE A 93 2.38 2.21 23.35
CA ILE A 93 2.63 1.72 21.99
C ILE A 93 1.43 2.07 21.12
N PHE A 94 1.65 2.82 20.06
CA PHE A 94 0.64 3.07 19.04
C PHE A 94 0.75 2.03 17.91
N VAL A 95 -0.34 1.34 17.64
CA VAL A 95 -0.45 0.33 16.60
C VAL A 95 -1.42 0.82 15.54
N PRO A 96 -0.95 1.19 14.33
CA PRO A 96 -1.84 1.60 13.24
C PRO A 96 -2.79 0.48 12.80
N ALA A 97 -3.93 0.86 12.23
CA ALA A 97 -4.82 -0.09 11.57
C ALA A 97 -4.08 -0.91 10.50
N GLY A 98 -4.33 -2.22 10.42
CA GLY A 98 -3.68 -3.13 9.50
C GLY A 98 -2.30 -3.66 9.95
N VAL A 99 -1.79 -3.21 11.10
CA VAL A 99 -0.64 -3.84 11.75
C VAL A 99 -1.16 -4.94 12.68
N SER A 100 -0.74 -6.18 12.43
CA SER A 100 -1.04 -7.31 13.31
C SER A 100 -0.24 -7.20 14.59
N ASN A 101 -0.89 -7.50 15.72
CA ASN A 101 -0.24 -7.45 17.02
C ASN A 101 -0.60 -8.63 17.91
N GLY A 102 0.36 -9.06 18.72
CA GLY A 102 0.19 -10.02 19.80
C GLY A 102 0.96 -9.61 21.04
N ALA A 103 0.52 -10.10 22.20
CA ALA A 103 1.15 -9.81 23.47
C ALA A 103 1.23 -11.07 24.35
N GLN A 104 2.43 -11.37 24.88
CA GLN A 104 2.66 -12.41 25.87
C GLN A 104 2.95 -11.78 27.23
N ALA A 105 2.23 -12.20 28.25
CA ALA A 105 2.54 -11.84 29.63
C ALA A 105 3.80 -12.58 30.11
N LEU A 106 4.86 -11.85 30.42
CA LEU A 106 6.13 -12.40 30.97
C LEU A 106 6.12 -12.50 32.49
N THR A 107 5.20 -11.82 33.16
CA THR A 107 5.00 -11.85 34.61
C THR A 107 3.59 -12.28 34.94
N ASP A 108 3.39 -12.78 36.16
CA ASP A 108 2.02 -13.11 36.62
C ASP A 108 1.21 -11.84 36.91
N LYS A 109 -0.14 -11.96 36.76
CA LYS A 109 -1.09 -10.86 36.91
C LYS A 109 -0.76 -9.62 36.07
N GLY A 110 -0.20 -9.83 34.88
CA GLY A 110 0.05 -8.74 33.92
C GLY A 110 -1.25 -8.08 33.49
N ILE A 111 -1.30 -6.73 33.54
CA ILE A 111 -2.47 -5.92 33.16
C ILE A 111 -2.11 -5.07 31.95
N LEU A 112 -2.79 -5.38 30.84
CA LEU A 112 -2.71 -4.63 29.59
C LEU A 112 -3.97 -3.80 29.41
N ASN A 113 -3.83 -2.51 29.19
CA ASN A 113 -4.89 -1.54 28.92
C ASN A 113 -4.72 -1.01 27.49
N TYR A 114 -5.80 -0.95 26.70
CA TYR A 114 -5.70 -0.45 25.33
C TYR A 114 -6.97 0.23 24.84
N LEU A 115 -6.80 1.35 24.17
CA LEU A 115 -7.82 2.06 23.42
C LEU A 115 -7.84 1.55 21.96
N VAL A 116 -9.03 1.46 21.37
CA VAL A 116 -9.23 1.12 19.96
C VAL A 116 -10.19 2.10 19.30
N THR A 117 -9.97 2.39 18.00
CA THR A 117 -10.81 3.30 17.21
C THR A 117 -12.02 2.61 16.60
N GLY A 118 -12.61 1.64 17.29
CA GLY A 118 -13.77 0.89 16.84
C GLY A 118 -14.41 0.15 17.98
N TYR A 119 -15.65 -0.31 17.76
CA TYR A 119 -16.32 -1.17 18.73
C TYR A 119 -16.17 -2.63 18.36
N TYR A 120 -15.86 -3.46 19.33
CA TYR A 120 -15.76 -4.90 19.11
C TYR A 120 -17.14 -5.47 18.72
N ASP A 121 -17.18 -6.14 17.59
CA ASP A 121 -18.34 -6.93 17.15
C ASP A 121 -17.97 -8.41 17.20
N PRO A 122 -18.62 -9.21 18.04
CA PRO A 122 -18.36 -10.64 18.15
C PRO A 122 -18.71 -11.41 16.87
N ASN A 123 -19.58 -10.85 16.00
CA ASN A 123 -20.00 -11.47 14.75
C ASN A 123 -19.09 -11.10 13.58
N ALA A 124 -18.24 -10.10 13.73
CA ALA A 124 -17.28 -9.72 12.68
C ALA A 124 -16.17 -10.77 12.56
N LYS A 125 -15.83 -11.13 11.34
CA LYS A 125 -14.65 -11.96 11.05
C LYS A 125 -13.38 -11.12 11.22
N HIS A 126 -12.78 -11.22 12.40
CA HIS A 126 -11.48 -10.59 12.65
C HIS A 126 -10.37 -11.48 12.12
N ALA A 127 -9.51 -10.90 11.28
CA ALA A 127 -8.31 -11.60 10.80
C ALA A 127 -7.33 -11.82 11.97
N GLY A 128 -6.75 -13.00 12.01
CA GLY A 128 -5.73 -13.36 12.99
C GLY A 128 -4.71 -14.29 12.36
N ILE A 129 -3.49 -14.26 12.89
CA ILE A 129 -2.43 -15.18 12.53
C ILE A 129 -2.17 -16.07 13.75
N MET A 130 -1.99 -17.35 13.54
CA MET A 130 -1.65 -18.30 14.61
C MET A 130 -0.37 -17.83 15.32
N PRO A 131 -0.40 -17.62 16.67
CA PRO A 131 0.75 -17.03 17.38
C PRO A 131 2.04 -17.85 17.27
N LEU A 132 1.92 -19.18 17.20
CA LEU A 132 3.03 -20.11 17.07
C LEU A 132 3.29 -20.54 15.62
N ASP A 133 2.97 -19.68 14.65
CA ASP A 133 3.27 -19.95 13.25
C ASP A 133 4.79 -20.09 13.04
N LYS A 134 5.20 -21.27 12.52
CA LYS A 134 6.61 -21.62 12.35
C LYS A 134 7.35 -20.73 11.34
N THR A 135 6.62 -20.16 10.38
CA THR A 135 7.20 -19.27 9.36
C THR A 135 7.62 -17.93 9.97
N LEU A 136 6.87 -17.45 10.97
CA LEU A 136 7.17 -16.20 11.67
C LEU A 136 8.26 -16.37 12.72
N ASN A 137 8.28 -17.53 13.38
CA ASN A 137 9.22 -17.86 14.46
C ASN A 137 9.36 -16.70 15.48
N LEU A 138 8.21 -16.17 15.95
CA LEU A 138 8.20 -15.06 16.89
C LEU A 138 8.84 -15.48 18.22
N PRO A 139 9.64 -14.59 18.86
CA PRO A 139 10.45 -14.95 20.02
C PRO A 139 9.62 -14.95 21.33
N TRP A 140 8.53 -15.71 21.34
CA TRP A 140 7.78 -15.95 22.56
C TRP A 140 8.61 -16.70 23.60
N ASP A 141 8.40 -16.38 24.89
CA ASP A 141 8.95 -17.20 25.97
C ASP A 141 8.14 -18.51 26.09
N LEU A 142 8.75 -19.59 25.62
CA LEU A 142 8.16 -20.93 25.64
C LEU A 142 8.78 -21.81 26.74
N SER A 143 9.53 -21.23 27.68
CA SER A 143 10.23 -21.98 28.76
C SER A 143 9.30 -22.49 29.86
N GLY A 144 8.07 -21.96 29.94
CA GLY A 144 7.05 -22.35 30.93
C GLY A 144 5.74 -22.75 30.30
N GLU A 145 4.66 -22.70 31.08
CA GLU A 145 3.30 -22.94 30.57
C GLU A 145 2.93 -21.87 29.56
N VAL A 146 2.45 -22.29 28.37
CA VAL A 146 1.96 -21.39 27.31
C VAL A 146 0.45 -21.50 27.22
N ILE A 147 -0.24 -20.39 27.44
CA ILE A 147 -1.71 -20.31 27.46
C ILE A 147 -2.16 -19.51 26.26
N ILE A 148 -2.85 -20.16 25.31
CA ILE A 148 -3.40 -19.53 24.10
C ILE A 148 -4.87 -19.92 23.97
N SER A 149 -5.74 -18.98 23.65
CA SER A 149 -7.15 -19.26 23.43
C SER A 149 -7.36 -20.22 22.26
N SER A 150 -8.38 -21.06 22.31
CA SER A 150 -8.73 -21.96 21.19
C SER A 150 -9.05 -21.20 19.91
N LYS A 151 -9.52 -19.95 20.02
CA LYS A 151 -9.75 -19.05 18.89
C LYS A 151 -8.43 -18.67 18.22
N ASP A 152 -7.44 -18.24 18.99
CA ASP A 152 -6.14 -17.80 18.47
C ASP A 152 -5.34 -18.99 17.90
N GLN A 153 -5.44 -20.18 18.51
CA GLN A 153 -4.82 -21.40 18.00
C GLN A 153 -5.38 -21.83 16.63
N LYS A 154 -6.64 -21.49 16.33
CA LYS A 154 -7.32 -21.81 15.06
C LYS A 154 -7.24 -20.70 14.04
N SER A 155 -6.47 -19.65 14.30
CA SER A 155 -6.24 -18.57 13.35
C SER A 155 -5.49 -19.05 12.11
N ASP A 156 -5.57 -18.29 11.04
CA ASP A 156 -4.88 -18.60 9.77
C ASP A 156 -3.36 -18.63 9.93
N SER A 157 -2.67 -19.35 9.04
CA SER A 157 -1.21 -19.24 8.94
C SER A 157 -0.80 -17.89 8.38
N TYR A 158 0.41 -17.44 8.72
CA TYR A 158 0.97 -16.20 8.18
C TYR A 158 0.96 -16.17 6.65
N LEU A 159 1.41 -17.26 6.00
CA LEU A 159 1.43 -17.34 4.54
C LEU A 159 0.04 -17.25 3.93
N SER A 160 -0.99 -17.84 4.57
CA SER A 160 -2.38 -17.72 4.12
C SER A 160 -2.86 -16.27 4.17
N ILE A 161 -2.58 -15.55 5.26
CA ILE A 161 -2.95 -14.14 5.40
C ILE A 161 -2.22 -13.28 4.36
N VAL A 162 -0.92 -13.46 4.20
CA VAL A 162 -0.13 -12.74 3.20
C VAL A 162 -0.68 -12.98 1.80
N LYS A 163 -0.98 -14.23 1.42
CA LYS A 163 -1.56 -14.55 0.12
C LYS A 163 -2.91 -13.85 -0.10
N LYS A 164 -3.78 -13.82 0.92
CA LYS A 164 -5.06 -13.10 0.86
C LYS A 164 -4.86 -11.59 0.65
N ILE A 165 -3.90 -10.99 1.36
CA ILE A 165 -3.61 -9.56 1.23
C ILE A 165 -3.00 -9.28 -0.15
N GLU A 166 -2.05 -10.06 -0.61
CA GLU A 166 -1.41 -9.88 -1.91
C GLU A 166 -2.37 -10.09 -3.09
N SER A 167 -3.39 -10.94 -2.94
CA SER A 167 -4.44 -11.08 -3.96
C SER A 167 -5.34 -9.83 -4.08
N THR A 168 -5.25 -8.86 -3.17
CA THR A 168 -5.94 -7.57 -3.27
C THR A 168 -5.12 -6.49 -3.98
N ARG A 169 -3.92 -6.83 -4.49
CA ARG A 169 -3.13 -5.88 -5.29
C ARG A 169 -3.92 -5.46 -6.52
N LYS A 170 -3.83 -4.17 -6.81
CA LYS A 170 -4.42 -3.67 -8.04
C LYS A 170 -3.51 -3.98 -9.22
N LYS A 171 -4.10 -4.52 -10.28
CA LYS A 171 -3.42 -4.80 -11.54
C LYS A 171 -3.39 -3.56 -12.41
N ILE A 172 -2.19 -3.10 -12.76
CA ILE A 172 -1.99 -1.91 -13.58
C ILE A 172 -1.20 -2.29 -14.82
N ALA A 173 -1.69 -1.92 -15.99
CA ALA A 173 -0.95 -2.02 -17.24
C ALA A 173 -0.36 -0.66 -17.63
N VAL A 174 0.88 -0.64 -18.11
CA VAL A 174 1.53 0.57 -18.65
C VAL A 174 1.91 0.33 -20.12
N ILE A 175 1.13 0.89 -21.04
CA ILE A 175 1.40 0.86 -22.47
C ILE A 175 2.43 1.94 -22.79
N GLY A 176 3.51 1.57 -23.48
CA GLY A 176 4.62 2.47 -23.80
C GLY A 176 5.64 2.60 -22.66
N TYR A 177 5.73 1.58 -21.77
CA TYR A 177 6.61 1.58 -20.59
C TYR A 177 8.11 1.75 -20.89
N THR A 178 8.54 1.56 -22.13
CA THR A 178 9.93 1.79 -22.58
C THR A 178 10.20 3.23 -23.01
N GLY A 179 9.16 4.06 -23.15
CA GLY A 179 9.26 5.48 -23.49
C GLY A 179 9.69 6.35 -22.30
N VAL A 180 10.01 7.62 -22.56
CA VAL A 180 10.51 8.57 -21.54
C VAL A 180 9.54 8.72 -20.37
N ILE A 181 8.25 8.93 -20.63
CA ILE A 181 7.22 9.05 -19.58
C ILE A 181 6.89 7.67 -19.01
N GLY A 182 6.62 6.71 -19.91
CA GLY A 182 6.17 5.38 -19.52
C GLY A 182 7.16 4.65 -18.62
N SER A 183 8.47 4.77 -18.85
CA SER A 183 9.47 4.15 -17.99
C SER A 183 9.44 4.72 -16.56
N LYS A 184 9.28 6.03 -16.42
CA LYS A 184 9.20 6.67 -15.10
C LYS A 184 7.91 6.30 -14.35
N VAL A 185 6.78 6.27 -15.07
CA VAL A 185 5.49 5.79 -14.53
C VAL A 185 5.61 4.33 -14.08
N PHE A 186 6.19 3.48 -14.92
CA PHE A 186 6.37 2.06 -14.64
C PHE A 186 7.27 1.84 -13.42
N GLU A 187 8.46 2.44 -13.37
CA GLU A 187 9.38 2.39 -12.24
C GLU A 187 8.71 2.84 -10.94
N GLN A 188 8.01 3.98 -10.96
CA GLN A 188 7.33 4.52 -9.79
C GLN A 188 6.23 3.59 -9.29
N LEU A 189 5.36 3.10 -10.17
CA LEU A 189 4.28 2.18 -9.78
C LEU A 189 4.82 0.85 -9.29
N HIS A 190 5.87 0.32 -9.92
CA HIS A 190 6.51 -0.94 -9.52
C HIS A 190 7.18 -0.86 -8.14
N SER A 191 7.53 0.34 -7.67
CA SER A 191 8.06 0.55 -6.32
C SER A 191 6.98 0.38 -5.21
N PHE A 192 5.70 0.52 -5.56
CA PHE A 192 4.59 0.38 -4.62
C PHE A 192 4.08 -1.06 -4.55
N LYS A 193 4.20 -1.69 -3.38
CA LYS A 193 3.83 -3.10 -3.16
C LYS A 193 2.33 -3.42 -3.32
N GLN A 194 1.48 -2.39 -3.29
CA GLN A 194 0.03 -2.53 -3.50
C GLN A 194 -0.38 -2.71 -4.97
N TYR A 195 0.55 -2.58 -5.89
CA TYR A 195 0.31 -2.75 -7.31
C TYR A 195 1.03 -3.97 -7.87
N GLU A 196 0.37 -4.63 -8.81
CA GLU A 196 0.95 -5.59 -9.74
C GLU A 196 1.00 -4.87 -11.09
N VAL A 197 2.18 -4.63 -11.63
CA VAL A 197 2.37 -3.72 -12.77
C VAL A 197 2.97 -4.47 -13.94
N ASP A 198 2.25 -4.48 -15.05
CA ASP A 198 2.67 -5.07 -16.32
C ASP A 198 3.04 -3.97 -17.31
N GLY A 199 4.16 -4.15 -18.02
CA GLY A 199 4.64 -3.24 -19.04
C GLY A 199 4.41 -3.77 -20.45
N PHE A 200 3.82 -2.94 -21.32
CA PHE A 200 3.50 -3.28 -22.70
C PHE A 200 4.18 -2.31 -23.68
N ASN A 201 4.82 -2.86 -24.68
CA ASN A 201 5.37 -2.15 -25.82
C ASN A 201 4.81 -2.75 -27.13
N ARG A 202 5.38 -2.43 -28.28
CA ARG A 202 4.94 -2.94 -29.58
C ARG A 202 5.04 -4.46 -29.69
N ASP A 203 6.06 -5.05 -29.05
CA ASP A 203 6.38 -6.47 -29.23
C ASP A 203 5.41 -7.39 -28.47
N ASN A 204 4.87 -6.92 -27.36
CA ASN A 204 4.00 -7.68 -26.47
C ASN A 204 2.60 -7.06 -26.25
N LEU A 205 2.20 -6.08 -27.04
CA LEU A 205 0.93 -5.36 -26.87
C LEU A 205 -0.29 -6.29 -26.91
N SER A 206 -0.24 -7.34 -27.71
CA SER A 206 -1.34 -8.34 -27.82
C SER A 206 -1.60 -9.09 -26.50
N GLU A 207 -0.58 -9.22 -25.64
CA GLU A 207 -0.70 -9.91 -24.36
C GLU A 207 -1.57 -9.11 -23.37
N LEU A 208 -1.71 -7.80 -23.56
CA LEU A 208 -2.57 -6.92 -22.76
C LEU A 208 -4.02 -7.43 -22.73
N LEU A 209 -4.49 -8.07 -23.80
CA LEU A 209 -5.86 -8.56 -23.91
C LEU A 209 -6.11 -9.88 -23.16
N GLN A 210 -5.09 -10.51 -22.60
CA GLN A 210 -5.20 -11.80 -21.92
C GLN A 210 -5.80 -11.73 -20.51
N GLN A 211 -5.86 -10.53 -19.92
CA GLN A 211 -6.43 -10.33 -18.59
C GLN A 211 -7.15 -8.97 -18.45
N GLU A 212 -7.80 -8.77 -17.32
CA GLU A 212 -8.47 -7.52 -16.98
C GLU A 212 -7.59 -6.72 -16.01
N TYR A 213 -7.67 -5.38 -16.08
CA TYR A 213 -6.87 -4.47 -15.26
C TYR A 213 -7.75 -3.54 -14.43
N ASP A 214 -7.30 -3.19 -13.22
CA ASP A 214 -7.91 -2.10 -12.45
C ASP A 214 -7.65 -0.76 -13.13
N CYS A 215 -6.45 -0.59 -13.71
CA CYS A 215 -6.10 0.62 -14.44
C CYS A 215 -5.17 0.30 -15.61
N VAL A 216 -5.42 0.90 -16.76
CA VAL A 216 -4.50 0.94 -17.91
C VAL A 216 -4.00 2.37 -18.06
N ILE A 217 -2.68 2.54 -18.06
CA ILE A 217 -2.02 3.83 -18.31
C ILE A 217 -1.33 3.74 -19.67
N CYS A 218 -1.80 4.55 -20.63
CA CYS A 218 -1.22 4.61 -21.97
C CYS A 218 -0.37 5.86 -22.12
N THR A 219 0.90 5.68 -22.44
CA THR A 219 1.86 6.74 -22.75
C THR A 219 2.34 6.64 -24.22
N ALA A 220 1.73 5.75 -24.99
CA ALA A 220 1.89 5.63 -26.43
C ALA A 220 0.87 6.56 -27.14
N PRO A 221 1.08 6.91 -28.41
CA PRO A 221 2.19 6.55 -29.28
C PRO A 221 3.47 7.33 -29.03
N SER A 222 4.52 7.05 -29.84
CA SER A 222 5.81 7.72 -29.71
C SER A 222 5.68 9.26 -29.80
N SER A 223 6.37 9.97 -28.92
CA SER A 223 6.41 11.45 -28.88
C SER A 223 7.39 12.07 -29.88
N GLU A 224 7.90 11.31 -30.85
CA GLU A 224 8.87 11.80 -31.86
C GLU A 224 8.16 12.56 -32.99
N LYS A 225 7.72 13.78 -32.69
CA LYS A 225 6.91 14.63 -33.57
C LYS A 225 7.50 14.76 -34.98
N PHE A 226 8.81 15.07 -35.11
CA PHE A 226 9.45 15.22 -36.38
C PHE A 226 9.43 13.93 -37.20
N LYS A 227 9.86 12.80 -36.59
CA LYS A 227 9.88 11.50 -37.27
C LYS A 227 8.50 11.04 -37.68
N THR A 228 7.47 11.30 -36.85
CA THR A 228 6.08 10.95 -37.19
C THR A 228 5.61 11.75 -38.41
N ASN A 229 5.90 13.04 -38.46
CA ASN A 229 5.49 13.91 -39.58
C ASN A 229 6.15 13.57 -40.94
N ILE A 230 7.32 12.93 -40.91
CA ILE A 230 8.02 12.45 -42.13
C ILE A 230 7.88 10.93 -42.32
N GLY A 231 7.02 10.27 -41.58
CA GLY A 231 6.70 8.84 -41.75
C GLY A 231 7.74 7.85 -41.17
N LEU A 232 8.70 8.34 -40.39
CA LEU A 232 9.75 7.48 -39.76
C LEU A 232 9.37 6.96 -38.35
N ALA A 233 8.28 7.42 -37.77
CA ALA A 233 7.75 6.93 -36.52
C ALA A 233 6.21 6.87 -36.57
N ASN A 234 5.63 6.02 -35.73
CA ASN A 234 4.18 5.81 -35.66
C ASN A 234 3.56 5.43 -37.03
N PRO A 235 4.00 4.33 -37.67
CA PRO A 235 3.40 3.87 -38.89
C PRO A 235 1.92 3.56 -38.71
N VAL A 236 1.14 3.62 -39.79
CA VAL A 236 -0.34 3.49 -39.73
C VAL A 236 -0.75 2.19 -39.07
N GLU A 237 -0.14 1.08 -39.45
CA GLU A 237 -0.45 -0.26 -38.94
C GLU A 237 -0.24 -0.36 -37.42
N GLU A 238 0.83 0.25 -36.89
CA GLU A 238 1.08 0.26 -35.42
C GLU A 238 0.03 1.08 -34.67
N ILE A 239 -0.46 2.17 -35.24
CA ILE A 239 -1.50 3.01 -34.64
C ILE A 239 -2.85 2.28 -34.70
N GLU A 240 -3.17 1.62 -35.80
CA GLU A 240 -4.39 0.80 -35.93
C GLU A 240 -4.41 -0.33 -34.88
N ILE A 241 -3.29 -1.04 -34.70
CA ILE A 241 -3.14 -2.06 -33.67
C ILE A 241 -3.33 -1.48 -32.26
N LEU A 242 -2.75 -0.32 -31.97
CA LEU A 242 -2.88 0.34 -30.68
C LEU A 242 -4.33 0.76 -30.41
N VAL A 243 -4.98 1.39 -31.38
CA VAL A 243 -6.39 1.81 -31.31
C VAL A 243 -7.31 0.60 -31.11
N ASP A 244 -7.12 -0.47 -31.88
CA ASP A 244 -7.89 -1.71 -31.75
C ASP A 244 -7.67 -2.36 -30.37
N THR A 245 -6.45 -2.36 -29.88
CA THR A 245 -6.12 -2.87 -28.54
C THR A 245 -6.79 -2.04 -27.44
N ILE A 246 -6.75 -0.69 -27.53
CA ILE A 246 -7.47 0.20 -26.62
C ILE A 246 -8.97 -0.08 -26.62
N ALA A 247 -9.55 -0.31 -27.78
CA ALA A 247 -10.98 -0.61 -27.90
C ALA A 247 -11.38 -1.94 -27.24
N LYS A 248 -10.49 -2.90 -27.16
CA LYS A 248 -10.76 -4.28 -26.68
C LYS A 248 -10.31 -4.53 -25.23
N VAL A 249 -9.34 -3.78 -24.72
CA VAL A 249 -8.82 -4.01 -23.37
C VAL A 249 -9.88 -3.72 -22.32
N LYS A 250 -9.95 -4.60 -21.32
CA LYS A 250 -10.85 -4.45 -20.19
C LYS A 250 -10.11 -3.79 -19.03
N ALA A 251 -10.54 -2.58 -18.69
CA ALA A 251 -10.01 -1.79 -17.57
C ALA A 251 -11.13 -1.10 -16.79
N MET A 252 -10.99 -1.07 -15.47
CA MET A 252 -11.91 -0.29 -14.61
C MET A 252 -11.67 1.22 -14.77
N GLN A 253 -10.43 1.62 -15.06
CA GLN A 253 -10.03 2.99 -15.35
C GLN A 253 -9.00 3.00 -16.48
N PHE A 254 -9.11 3.98 -17.38
CA PHE A 254 -8.14 4.21 -18.43
C PHE A 254 -7.52 5.62 -18.29
N VAL A 255 -6.19 5.69 -18.26
CA VAL A 255 -5.44 6.95 -18.19
C VAL A 255 -4.62 7.10 -19.46
N LEU A 256 -4.81 8.16 -20.19
CA LEU A 256 -4.01 8.49 -21.37
C LEU A 256 -3.14 9.72 -21.11
N VAL A 257 -1.86 9.59 -21.39
CA VAL A 257 -0.94 10.74 -21.46
C VAL A 257 -0.71 11.06 -22.93
N SER A 258 -1.24 12.18 -23.38
CA SER A 258 -1.23 12.64 -24.77
C SER A 258 -0.54 14.00 -24.90
N SER A 259 -0.43 14.50 -26.11
CA SER A 259 0.14 15.81 -26.43
C SER A 259 -0.96 16.84 -26.67
N GLN A 260 -0.74 18.09 -26.30
CA GLN A 260 -1.63 19.21 -26.66
C GLN A 260 -1.89 19.31 -28.17
N THR A 261 -0.95 18.84 -29.01
CA THR A 261 -1.13 18.82 -30.47
C THR A 261 -2.28 17.91 -30.93
N ALA A 262 -2.77 17.01 -30.10
CA ALA A 262 -3.97 16.21 -30.38
C ALA A 262 -5.22 17.09 -30.54
N LEU A 263 -5.25 18.27 -29.91
CA LEU A 263 -6.35 19.22 -29.96
C LEU A 263 -6.38 20.03 -31.29
N HIS A 264 -5.27 20.01 -32.03
CA HIS A 264 -5.06 20.84 -33.23
C HIS A 264 -4.61 20.06 -34.45
N SER A 265 -5.06 18.93 -34.72
CA SER A 265 -4.72 17.85 -35.70
C SER A 265 -4.26 18.33 -37.11
N GLU A 266 -3.48 19.41 -37.23
CA GLU A 266 -3.02 20.00 -38.49
C GLU A 266 -1.91 19.17 -39.16
N ASN A 267 -1.22 18.30 -38.42
CA ASN A 267 -0.15 17.49 -38.93
C ASN A 267 -0.28 16.02 -38.51
N ARG A 268 0.45 15.12 -39.16
CA ARG A 268 0.33 13.68 -38.88
C ARG A 268 0.50 13.31 -37.42
N TYR A 269 1.44 13.96 -36.71
CA TYR A 269 1.64 13.72 -35.29
C TYR A 269 0.39 14.06 -34.47
N GLY A 270 -0.22 15.22 -34.70
CA GLY A 270 -1.47 15.63 -34.02
C GLY A 270 -2.64 14.70 -34.37
N GLN A 271 -2.73 14.27 -35.65
CA GLN A 271 -3.75 13.30 -36.08
C GLN A 271 -3.64 11.96 -35.31
N VAL A 272 -2.42 11.39 -35.23
CA VAL A 272 -2.13 10.16 -34.51
C VAL A 272 -2.49 10.29 -33.02
N GLN A 273 -2.10 11.38 -32.38
CA GLN A 273 -2.43 11.62 -30.97
C GLN A 273 -3.94 11.73 -30.78
N ASN A 274 -4.65 12.37 -31.71
CA ASN A 274 -6.11 12.50 -31.66
C ASN A 274 -6.81 11.15 -31.90
N GLU A 275 -6.35 10.33 -32.84
CA GLU A 275 -6.87 8.97 -33.10
C GLU A 275 -6.90 8.14 -31.80
N VAL A 276 -5.79 8.16 -31.03
CA VAL A 276 -5.70 7.46 -29.75
C VAL A 276 -6.61 8.09 -28.69
N CYS A 277 -6.71 9.42 -28.63
CA CYS A 277 -7.68 10.10 -27.73
C CYS A 277 -9.10 9.68 -28.02
N GLN A 278 -9.51 9.67 -29.30
CA GLN A 278 -10.87 9.26 -29.71
C GLN A 278 -11.17 7.81 -29.35
N ALA A 279 -10.20 6.89 -29.51
CA ALA A 279 -10.37 5.50 -29.10
C ALA A 279 -10.68 5.39 -27.59
N VAL A 280 -9.94 6.13 -26.74
CA VAL A 280 -10.19 6.15 -25.30
C VAL A 280 -11.56 6.71 -24.95
N LEU A 281 -11.92 7.85 -25.55
CA LEU A 281 -13.22 8.50 -25.34
C LEU A 281 -14.42 7.61 -25.74
N GLN A 282 -14.27 6.84 -26.80
CA GLN A 282 -15.34 5.99 -27.34
C GLN A 282 -15.53 4.69 -26.55
N HIS A 283 -14.44 4.11 -26.02
CA HIS A 283 -14.47 2.75 -25.48
C HIS A 283 -14.34 2.67 -23.96
N HIS A 284 -13.90 3.73 -23.28
CA HIS A 284 -13.72 3.75 -21.83
C HIS A 284 -14.54 4.85 -21.16
N SER A 285 -15.62 4.48 -20.47
CA SER A 285 -16.47 5.44 -19.76
C SER A 285 -15.78 6.09 -18.53
N ASN A 286 -14.89 5.36 -17.88
CA ASN A 286 -14.07 5.87 -16.77
C ASN A 286 -12.65 6.10 -17.25
N HIS A 287 -12.38 7.31 -17.74
CA HIS A 287 -11.08 7.69 -18.29
C HIS A 287 -10.60 9.05 -17.76
N SER A 288 -9.29 9.27 -17.91
CA SER A 288 -8.63 10.56 -17.71
C SER A 288 -7.62 10.77 -18.83
N ILE A 289 -7.65 11.92 -19.49
CA ILE A 289 -6.69 12.27 -20.54
C ILE A 289 -5.87 13.48 -20.09
N TYR A 290 -4.57 13.32 -20.00
CA TYR A 290 -3.61 14.36 -19.64
C TYR A 290 -2.90 14.84 -20.89
N PHE A 291 -3.12 16.08 -21.28
CA PHE A 291 -2.45 16.72 -22.40
C PHE A 291 -1.15 17.38 -21.92
N MET A 292 -0.03 16.82 -22.35
CA MET A 292 1.29 17.34 -22.02
C MET A 292 1.75 18.31 -23.11
N ASP A 293 2.39 19.39 -22.70
CA ASP A 293 3.06 20.32 -23.61
C ASP A 293 4.52 19.93 -23.79
N THR A 294 5.46 20.77 -23.40
CA THR A 294 6.89 20.51 -23.52
C THR A 294 7.41 19.85 -22.25
N LEU A 295 8.03 18.68 -22.41
CA LEU A 295 8.73 18.02 -21.32
C LEU A 295 10.15 18.55 -21.21
N TYR A 296 10.63 18.75 -19.99
CA TYR A 296 12.01 19.06 -19.66
C TYR A 296 12.46 18.28 -18.43
N GLY A 297 13.76 18.00 -18.33
CA GLY A 297 14.35 17.24 -17.22
C GLY A 297 15.71 16.64 -17.59
N GLU A 298 16.46 16.22 -16.59
CA GLU A 298 17.86 15.74 -16.72
C GLU A 298 18.07 14.59 -17.70
N ASN A 299 17.04 13.75 -17.92
CA ASN A 299 17.13 12.57 -18.79
C ASN A 299 16.48 12.76 -20.17
N LEU A 300 16.04 13.97 -20.52
CA LEU A 300 15.48 14.27 -21.82
C LEU A 300 16.62 14.58 -22.81
N LYS A 301 16.76 13.71 -23.82
CA LYS A 301 17.77 13.83 -24.88
C LYS A 301 17.24 14.56 -26.12
N LYS A 302 16.16 15.35 -25.99
CA LYS A 302 15.52 16.07 -27.10
C LYS A 302 14.57 17.16 -26.61
N GLY A 303 14.28 18.11 -27.51
CA GLY A 303 13.35 19.21 -27.30
C GLY A 303 14.08 20.55 -27.16
N LEU A 304 13.36 21.65 -27.35
CA LEU A 304 13.92 23.01 -27.43
C LEU A 304 14.85 23.33 -26.24
N ILE A 305 14.47 22.96 -25.04
CA ILE A 305 15.30 23.24 -23.85
C ILE A 305 16.54 22.37 -23.82
N HIS A 306 16.46 21.09 -24.20
CA HIS A 306 17.64 20.23 -24.33
C HIS A 306 18.61 20.81 -25.36
N ASP A 307 18.09 21.19 -26.52
CA ASP A 307 18.90 21.71 -27.62
C ASP A 307 19.58 23.06 -27.28
N LEU A 308 18.89 23.92 -26.50
CA LEU A 308 19.45 25.18 -25.99
C LEU A 308 20.54 24.99 -24.91
N LEU A 309 20.47 23.90 -24.14
CA LEU A 309 21.45 23.61 -23.07
C LEU A 309 22.70 22.89 -23.59
N HIS A 310 22.67 22.37 -24.83
CA HIS A 310 23.76 21.55 -25.41
C HIS A 310 24.33 22.16 -26.69
N GLN A 311 24.01 23.44 -26.98
CA GLN A 311 24.72 24.29 -27.95
C GLN A 311 25.95 24.94 -27.29
#